data_81a53101cccdd995f2f8b0b482c49d4b
#
_entry.id   81a53101cccdd995f2f8b0b482c49d4b
#
_cell.length_a   1.000
_cell.length_b   1.000
_cell.length_c   1.000
_cell.angle_alpha   90.00
_cell.angle_beta   90.00
_cell.angle_gamma   90.00
#
_symmetry.space_group_name_H-M   'P 1'
#
loop_
_entity.id
_entity.type
_entity.pdbx_description
1 polymer ?
#
loop_
_entity_poly.entity_id
_entity_poly.type
_entity_poly.pdbx_seq_one_letter_code
_entity_poly.pdbx_strand_id
1 'polypeptide(L)'
;PAPFQVALKTAQARLKAAEVQYSQAVLDFNRANKLVESGAVSNKVYDDALATKNNRQAQVQEAQAAVSAAKLDLSYTNITAPISGRIDRVLVTSGNLIAGGNTGNATALTTIVSVNPLYVYFDLDEKTFLNLKGQNKSGQFNLPIEMGLANTETYPYTGKLNFVSTQIDQRTGTLRVRASITNDSGELAPGMFARVKLTTGNKQSTILIDDQAVGTDQGNNFVLVLGSNNTVEFRPVTLG
;
A
#
# COMPACT_ATOMS: atom_id res chain seq x y z
N PRO A 1 9.60 -5.49 28.60
CA PRO A 1 9.96 -6.80 27.98
C PRO A 1 10.23 -7.90 29.02
N ALA A 2 10.82 -7.59 30.21
CA ALA A 2 11.20 -8.60 31.20
C ALA A 2 10.10 -9.60 31.58
N PRO A 3 8.86 -9.21 31.93
CA PRO A 3 7.80 -10.17 32.25
C PRO A 3 7.49 -11.14 31.11
N PHE A 4 7.45 -10.67 29.88
CA PHE A 4 7.20 -11.47 28.68
C PHE A 4 8.36 -12.44 28.38
N GLN A 5 9.60 -12.04 28.63
CA GLN A 5 10.76 -12.94 28.51
C GLN A 5 10.69 -14.09 29.53
N VAL A 6 10.27 -13.79 30.78
CA VAL A 6 10.06 -14.81 31.81
C VAL A 6 8.93 -15.77 31.40
N ALA A 7 7.80 -15.24 30.91
CA ALA A 7 6.69 -16.05 30.43
C ALA A 7 7.12 -17.00 29.30
N LEU A 8 7.91 -16.50 28.34
CA LEU A 8 8.45 -17.33 27.25
C LEU A 8 9.37 -18.43 27.79
N LYS A 9 10.29 -18.12 28.68
CA LYS A 9 11.17 -19.15 29.31
C LYS A 9 10.37 -20.21 30.05
N THR A 10 9.32 -19.82 30.78
CA THR A 10 8.44 -20.75 31.48
C THR A 10 7.71 -21.67 30.50
N ALA A 11 7.16 -21.14 29.41
CA ALA A 11 6.52 -21.92 28.37
C ALA A 11 7.50 -22.90 27.70
N GLN A 12 8.73 -22.47 27.41
CA GLN A 12 9.79 -23.32 26.86
C GLN A 12 10.18 -24.47 27.82
N ALA A 13 10.26 -24.20 29.11
CA ALA A 13 10.53 -25.23 30.10
C ALA A 13 9.42 -26.28 30.16
N ARG A 14 8.15 -25.85 30.10
CA ARG A 14 7.00 -26.79 30.02
C ARG A 14 7.02 -27.64 28.76
N LEU A 15 7.32 -27.03 27.60
CA LEU A 15 7.50 -27.79 26.35
C LEU A 15 8.57 -28.86 26.50
N LYS A 16 9.72 -28.51 27.06
CA LYS A 16 10.81 -29.43 27.27
C LYS A 16 10.40 -30.62 28.18
N ALA A 17 9.64 -30.32 29.24
CA ALA A 17 9.11 -31.39 30.12
C ALA A 17 8.12 -32.33 29.37
N ALA A 18 7.23 -31.74 28.53
CA ALA A 18 6.32 -32.54 27.70
C ALA A 18 7.05 -33.42 26.68
N GLU A 19 8.08 -32.87 26.01
CA GLU A 19 8.93 -33.65 25.09
C GLU A 19 9.61 -34.84 25.74
N VAL A 20 10.13 -34.66 26.96
CA VAL A 20 10.74 -35.77 27.72
C VAL A 20 9.69 -36.84 28.05
N GLN A 21 8.49 -36.46 28.49
CA GLN A 21 7.41 -37.43 28.78
C GLN A 21 6.94 -38.15 27.51
N TYR A 22 6.85 -37.41 26.37
CA TYR A 22 6.53 -38.05 25.09
C TYR A 22 7.63 -39.06 24.65
N SER A 23 8.89 -38.66 24.77
CA SER A 23 10.02 -39.56 24.47
C SER A 23 9.98 -40.84 25.29
N GLN A 24 9.67 -40.74 26.58
CA GLN A 24 9.48 -41.92 27.43
C GLN A 24 8.30 -42.77 26.95
N ALA A 25 7.16 -42.17 26.64
CA ALA A 25 5.99 -42.90 26.15
C ALA A 25 6.25 -43.60 24.79
N VAL A 26 7.08 -43.03 23.93
CA VAL A 26 7.53 -43.66 22.67
C VAL A 26 8.38 -44.90 22.95
N LEU A 27 9.30 -44.84 23.92
CA LEU A 27 10.11 -46.02 24.31
C LEU A 27 9.25 -47.12 24.90
N ASP A 28 8.26 -46.77 25.73
CA ASP A 28 7.34 -47.74 26.33
C ASP A 28 6.43 -48.38 25.28
N PHE A 29 5.91 -47.59 24.33
CA PHE A 29 5.14 -48.10 23.20
C PHE A 29 5.97 -49.06 22.33
N ASN A 30 7.21 -48.68 21.98
CA ASN A 30 8.08 -49.55 21.18
C ASN A 30 8.43 -50.86 21.88
N ARG A 31 8.53 -50.86 23.20
CA ARG A 31 8.69 -52.11 23.99
C ARG A 31 7.41 -52.96 23.95
N ALA A 32 6.25 -52.36 24.20
CA ALA A 32 4.97 -53.04 24.15
C ALA A 32 4.70 -53.66 22.77
N ASN A 33 5.02 -52.92 21.69
CA ASN A 33 4.87 -53.41 20.32
C ASN A 33 5.69 -54.69 20.06
N LYS A 34 6.96 -54.70 20.46
CA LYS A 34 7.82 -55.91 20.31
C LYS A 34 7.34 -57.08 21.14
N LEU A 35 6.81 -56.82 22.33
CA LEU A 35 6.33 -57.87 23.23
C LEU A 35 4.98 -58.46 22.77
N VAL A 36 4.12 -57.69 22.18
CA VAL A 36 2.85 -58.14 21.60
C VAL A 36 3.11 -59.06 20.38
N GLU A 37 4.06 -58.66 19.52
CA GLU A 37 4.47 -59.47 18.36
C GLU A 37 5.00 -60.84 18.74
N SER A 38 5.67 -60.94 19.89
CA SER A 38 6.17 -62.20 20.45
C SER A 38 5.13 -62.96 21.29
N GLY A 39 3.92 -62.42 21.47
CA GLY A 39 2.89 -63.04 22.32
C GLY A 39 3.14 -62.91 23.84
N ALA A 40 4.14 -62.10 24.26
CA ALA A 40 4.55 -61.99 25.66
C ALA A 40 3.63 -61.06 26.50
N VAL A 41 2.84 -60.22 25.85
CA VAL A 41 1.85 -59.29 26.48
C VAL A 41 0.54 -59.32 25.74
N SER A 42 -0.55 -58.90 26.41
CA SER A 42 -1.87 -58.80 25.80
C SER A 42 -2.00 -57.58 24.89
N ASN A 43 -2.92 -57.61 23.90
CA ASN A 43 -3.27 -56.47 23.05
C ASN A 43 -3.66 -55.23 23.87
N LYS A 44 -4.28 -55.43 25.06
CA LYS A 44 -4.62 -54.32 25.95
C LYS A 44 -3.40 -53.50 26.38
N VAL A 45 -2.26 -54.14 26.67
CA VAL A 45 -1.01 -53.43 27.05
C VAL A 45 -0.49 -52.59 25.89
N TYR A 46 -0.58 -53.12 24.68
CA TYR A 46 -0.22 -52.38 23.48
C TYR A 46 -1.15 -51.17 23.26
N ASP A 47 -2.47 -51.38 23.37
CA ASP A 47 -3.46 -50.27 23.17
C ASP A 47 -3.29 -49.18 24.23
N ASP A 48 -3.06 -49.54 25.49
CA ASP A 48 -2.81 -48.61 26.60
C ASP A 48 -1.51 -47.79 26.35
N ALA A 49 -0.45 -48.45 25.87
CA ALA A 49 0.81 -47.77 25.53
C ALA A 49 0.65 -46.80 24.31
N LEU A 50 -0.12 -47.22 23.28
CA LEU A 50 -0.43 -46.41 22.14
C LEU A 50 -1.25 -45.18 22.54
N ALA A 51 -2.29 -45.38 23.35
CA ALA A 51 -3.12 -44.26 23.86
C ALA A 51 -2.27 -43.30 24.69
N THR A 52 -1.38 -43.78 25.54
CA THR A 52 -0.46 -42.95 26.33
C THR A 52 0.48 -42.15 25.45
N LYS A 53 1.09 -42.77 24.45
CA LYS A 53 1.96 -42.09 23.49
C LYS A 53 1.20 -40.94 22.76
N ASN A 54 0.00 -41.24 22.26
CA ASN A 54 -0.82 -40.26 21.56
C ASN A 54 -1.24 -39.07 22.46
N ASN A 55 -1.58 -39.38 23.73
CA ASN A 55 -1.91 -38.34 24.71
C ASN A 55 -0.70 -37.43 25.00
N ARG A 56 0.51 -38.02 25.20
CA ARG A 56 1.74 -37.24 25.41
C ARG A 56 2.12 -36.40 24.18
N GLN A 57 1.86 -36.90 22.98
CA GLN A 57 2.05 -36.14 21.75
C GLN A 57 1.13 -34.91 21.70
N ALA A 58 -0.14 -35.05 22.08
CA ALA A 58 -1.07 -33.92 22.17
C ALA A 58 -0.60 -32.90 23.21
N GLN A 59 -0.05 -33.34 24.35
CA GLN A 59 0.52 -32.44 25.36
C GLN A 59 1.74 -31.64 24.84
N VAL A 60 2.59 -32.26 24.01
CA VAL A 60 3.69 -31.54 23.33
C VAL A 60 3.12 -30.45 22.39
N GLN A 61 2.08 -30.77 21.62
CA GLN A 61 1.45 -29.80 20.74
C GLN A 61 0.82 -28.60 21.51
N GLU A 62 0.16 -28.89 22.63
CA GLU A 62 -0.37 -27.88 23.54
C GLU A 62 0.74 -26.98 24.09
N ALA A 63 1.82 -27.57 24.60
CA ALA A 63 2.96 -26.80 25.12
C ALA A 63 3.65 -25.97 24.00
N GLN A 64 3.74 -26.53 22.79
CA GLN A 64 4.26 -25.78 21.63
C GLN A 64 3.40 -24.58 21.27
N ALA A 65 2.08 -24.71 21.34
CA ALA A 65 1.15 -23.58 21.13
C ALA A 65 1.34 -22.51 22.22
N ALA A 66 1.54 -22.91 23.49
CA ALA A 66 1.82 -21.97 24.59
C ALA A 66 3.15 -21.21 24.38
N VAL A 67 4.20 -21.87 23.87
CA VAL A 67 5.46 -21.19 23.49
C VAL A 67 5.22 -20.19 22.37
N SER A 68 4.42 -20.54 21.36
CA SER A 68 4.11 -19.65 20.23
C SER A 68 3.34 -18.40 20.70
N ALA A 69 2.38 -18.57 21.61
CA ALA A 69 1.64 -17.46 22.21
C ALA A 69 2.57 -16.51 23.01
N ALA A 70 3.40 -17.07 23.90
CA ALA A 70 4.35 -16.27 24.68
C ALA A 70 5.40 -15.55 23.82
N LYS A 71 5.78 -16.16 22.68
CA LYS A 71 6.68 -15.56 21.70
C LYS A 71 6.03 -14.39 20.96
N LEU A 72 4.75 -14.52 20.61
CA LEU A 72 3.96 -13.47 20.01
C LEU A 72 3.82 -12.28 20.97
N ASP A 73 3.47 -12.52 22.23
CA ASP A 73 3.35 -11.47 23.26
C ASP A 73 4.67 -10.72 23.44
N LEU A 74 5.79 -11.43 23.45
CA LEU A 74 7.12 -10.82 23.51
C LEU A 74 7.40 -9.96 22.27
N SER A 75 6.96 -10.39 21.09
CA SER A 75 7.17 -9.63 19.84
C SER A 75 6.46 -8.27 19.88
N TYR A 76 5.30 -8.18 20.50
CA TYR A 76 4.55 -6.93 20.66
C TYR A 76 5.23 -5.91 21.57
N THR A 77 6.24 -6.32 22.36
CA THR A 77 7.04 -5.38 23.14
C THR A 77 8.08 -4.60 22.31
N ASN A 78 8.29 -5.02 21.07
CA ASN A 78 9.17 -4.36 20.10
C ASN A 78 8.34 -3.82 18.94
N ILE A 79 7.97 -2.55 19.03
CA ILE A 79 7.12 -1.90 18.02
C ILE A 79 7.98 -1.44 16.86
N THR A 80 7.73 -1.98 15.69
CA THR A 80 8.43 -1.61 14.45
C THR A 80 7.53 -0.83 13.52
N ALA A 81 8.13 0.03 12.68
CA ALA A 81 7.41 0.77 11.66
C ALA A 81 6.80 -0.19 10.62
N PRO A 82 5.48 -0.14 10.36
CA PRO A 82 4.83 -1.01 9.38
C PRO A 82 5.12 -0.63 7.93
N ILE A 83 5.56 0.60 7.69
CA ILE A 83 5.89 1.14 6.37
C ILE A 83 7.21 1.91 6.43
N SER A 84 7.88 2.00 5.29
CA SER A 84 8.99 2.95 5.11
C SER A 84 8.42 4.36 4.89
N GLY A 85 9.04 5.36 5.54
CA GLY A 85 8.56 6.72 5.42
C GLY A 85 9.24 7.67 6.39
N ARG A 86 8.74 8.89 6.44
CA ARG A 86 9.19 9.92 7.38
C ARG A 86 8.34 9.86 8.64
N ILE A 87 9.01 9.76 9.78
CA ILE A 87 8.36 9.78 11.09
C ILE A 87 8.12 11.23 11.53
N ASP A 88 6.97 11.49 12.11
CA ASP A 88 6.61 12.77 12.71
C ASP A 88 7.07 12.80 14.18
N ARG A 89 6.64 13.83 14.92
CA ARG A 89 6.96 14.00 16.35
C ARG A 89 6.52 12.80 17.19
N VAL A 90 7.26 12.52 18.23
CA VAL A 90 6.89 11.54 19.23
C VAL A 90 5.77 12.12 20.11
N LEU A 91 4.65 11.40 20.25
CA LEU A 91 3.49 11.81 21.03
C LEU A 91 3.56 11.34 22.50
N VAL A 92 4.44 10.37 22.78
CA VAL A 92 4.57 9.75 24.10
C VAL A 92 6.03 9.74 24.52
N THR A 93 6.33 10.27 25.71
CA THR A 93 7.67 10.28 26.27
C THR A 93 8.00 8.99 27.01
N SER A 94 9.30 8.68 27.13
CA SER A 94 9.79 7.53 27.89
C SER A 94 9.30 7.61 29.35
N GLY A 95 8.84 6.47 29.86
CA GLY A 95 8.26 6.37 31.21
C GLY A 95 6.73 6.44 31.27
N ASN A 96 6.06 6.89 30.22
CA ASN A 96 4.60 6.87 30.18
C ASN A 96 4.06 5.46 29.90
N LEU A 97 2.93 5.15 30.55
CA LEU A 97 2.18 3.93 30.25
C LEU A 97 1.44 4.10 28.94
N ILE A 98 1.61 3.14 28.04
CA ILE A 98 0.87 3.06 26.78
C ILE A 98 -0.16 1.95 26.83
N ALA A 99 -1.37 2.22 26.35
CA ALA A 99 -2.38 1.22 26.12
C ALA A 99 -2.21 0.61 24.74
N GLY A 100 -2.12 -0.71 24.67
CA GLY A 100 -2.08 -1.49 23.45
C GLY A 100 -3.21 -2.50 23.40
N GLY A 101 -3.40 -3.11 22.24
CA GLY A 101 -4.33 -4.22 22.06
C GLY A 101 -5.68 -3.86 21.47
N ASN A 102 -6.60 -4.83 21.46
CA ASN A 102 -7.89 -4.78 20.76
C ASN A 102 -8.98 -3.96 21.47
N THR A 103 -8.65 -3.15 22.47
CA THR A 103 -9.63 -2.46 23.31
C THR A 103 -10.10 -1.09 22.80
N GLY A 104 -9.84 -0.76 21.54
CA GLY A 104 -10.32 0.48 20.91
C GLY A 104 -9.64 1.79 21.34
N ASN A 105 -8.86 1.77 22.41
CA ASN A 105 -8.18 2.94 22.98
C ASN A 105 -6.65 2.83 22.90
N ALA A 106 -6.12 2.33 21.80
CA ALA A 106 -4.67 2.24 21.60
C ALA A 106 -4.03 3.64 21.59
N THR A 107 -2.92 3.77 22.32
CA THR A 107 -2.17 5.03 22.39
C THR A 107 -1.35 5.22 21.09
N ALA A 108 -1.61 6.30 20.36
CA ALA A 108 -0.79 6.67 19.21
C ALA A 108 0.60 7.12 19.69
N LEU A 109 1.64 6.49 19.17
CA LEU A 109 3.03 6.80 19.53
C LEU A 109 3.61 7.89 18.64
N THR A 110 3.33 7.81 17.35
CA THR A 110 3.76 8.74 16.30
C THR A 110 2.99 8.46 15.03
N THR A 111 3.16 9.30 14.03
CA THR A 111 2.64 9.11 12.68
C THR A 111 3.78 8.88 11.70
N ILE A 112 3.63 7.94 10.80
CA ILE A 112 4.58 7.69 9.71
C ILE A 112 3.86 7.96 8.39
N VAL A 113 4.45 8.80 7.55
CA VAL A 113 3.92 9.09 6.21
C VAL A 113 4.91 8.58 5.15
N SER A 114 4.38 7.89 4.15
CA SER A 114 5.18 7.53 2.97
C SER A 114 5.55 8.82 2.23
N VAL A 115 6.82 8.95 1.85
CA VAL A 115 7.34 10.11 1.11
C VAL A 115 7.82 9.76 -0.29
N ASN A 116 7.89 8.48 -0.62
CA ASN A 116 8.27 8.01 -1.95
C ASN A 116 7.69 6.60 -2.19
N PRO A 117 6.84 6.40 -3.23
CA PRO A 117 6.27 7.45 -4.09
C PRO A 117 5.26 8.33 -3.35
N LEU A 118 5.07 9.55 -3.84
CA LEU A 118 3.98 10.42 -3.44
C LEU A 118 2.81 10.28 -4.40
N TYR A 119 1.63 10.56 -3.88
CA TYR A 119 0.40 10.59 -4.68
C TYR A 119 -0.16 12.01 -4.74
N VAL A 120 -0.43 12.48 -5.95
CA VAL A 120 -1.18 13.71 -6.18
C VAL A 120 -2.61 13.36 -6.60
N TYR A 121 -3.57 13.98 -5.91
CA TYR A 121 -4.99 13.84 -6.20
C TYR A 121 -5.49 15.14 -6.84
N PHE A 122 -6.24 14.99 -7.91
CA PHE A 122 -6.88 16.12 -8.59
C PHE A 122 -8.21 15.68 -9.19
N ASP A 123 -9.04 16.63 -9.52
CA ASP A 123 -10.37 16.38 -10.06
C ASP A 123 -10.37 16.64 -11.57
N LEU A 124 -10.94 15.73 -12.31
CA LEU A 124 -11.04 15.76 -13.77
C LEU A 124 -12.51 15.92 -14.15
N ASP A 125 -12.81 16.84 -15.06
CA ASP A 125 -14.16 17.02 -15.57
C ASP A 125 -14.63 15.85 -16.43
N GLU A 126 -15.93 15.60 -16.47
CA GLU A 126 -16.53 14.46 -17.19
C GLU A 126 -16.20 14.47 -18.69
N LYS A 127 -16.20 15.65 -19.33
CA LYS A 127 -15.90 15.79 -20.76
C LYS A 127 -14.49 15.31 -21.09
N THR A 128 -13.51 15.75 -20.30
CA THR A 128 -12.11 15.33 -20.45
C THR A 128 -11.96 13.83 -20.18
N PHE A 129 -12.64 13.31 -19.18
CA PHE A 129 -12.64 11.86 -18.90
C PHE A 129 -13.21 11.05 -20.05
N LEU A 130 -14.32 11.45 -20.64
CA LEU A 130 -14.93 10.75 -21.79
C LEU A 130 -14.00 10.77 -23.01
N ASN A 131 -13.31 11.88 -23.26
CA ASN A 131 -12.32 11.97 -24.33
C ASN A 131 -11.14 11.00 -24.09
N LEU A 132 -10.63 10.95 -22.87
CA LEU A 132 -9.55 10.02 -22.50
C LEU A 132 -9.99 8.56 -22.61
N LYS A 133 -11.21 8.24 -22.20
CA LYS A 133 -11.79 6.90 -22.31
C LYS A 133 -11.97 6.47 -23.76
N GLY A 134 -12.38 7.40 -24.64
CA GLY A 134 -12.51 7.14 -26.07
C GLY A 134 -11.17 6.81 -26.75
N GLN A 135 -10.09 7.43 -26.31
CA GLN A 135 -8.73 7.19 -26.81
C GLN A 135 -8.08 5.92 -26.24
N ASN A 136 -8.50 5.48 -25.04
CA ASN A 136 -7.87 4.39 -24.30
C ASN A 136 -8.81 3.21 -24.09
N LYS A 137 -8.94 2.37 -25.13
CA LYS A 137 -9.84 1.19 -25.14
C LYS A 137 -9.44 0.11 -24.13
N SER A 138 -8.21 0.14 -23.60
CA SER A 138 -7.72 -0.87 -22.65
C SER A 138 -8.18 -0.66 -21.20
N GLY A 139 -8.79 0.47 -20.89
CA GLY A 139 -9.26 0.80 -19.53
C GLY A 139 -8.15 1.08 -18.51
N GLN A 140 -6.89 0.97 -18.90
CA GLN A 140 -5.74 1.31 -18.05
C GLN A 140 -5.28 2.73 -18.37
N PHE A 141 -5.52 3.65 -17.45
CA PHE A 141 -5.05 5.03 -17.56
C PHE A 141 -3.61 5.12 -17.05
N ASN A 142 -2.64 4.90 -17.91
CA ASN A 142 -1.21 5.10 -17.60
C ASN A 142 -0.68 6.33 -18.34
N LEU A 143 -1.36 7.45 -18.16
CA LEU A 143 -1.04 8.70 -18.85
C LEU A 143 0.06 9.45 -18.10
N PRO A 144 1.03 10.03 -18.82
CA PRO A 144 2.03 10.90 -18.21
C PRO A 144 1.38 12.18 -17.71
N ILE A 145 1.81 12.61 -16.54
CA ILE A 145 1.49 13.92 -15.98
C ILE A 145 2.77 14.69 -15.69
N GLU A 146 2.66 16.00 -15.75
CA GLU A 146 3.67 16.94 -15.28
C GLU A 146 3.11 17.70 -14.08
N MET A 147 3.93 17.90 -13.05
CA MET A 147 3.51 18.57 -11.83
C MET A 147 4.45 19.72 -11.50
N GLY A 148 3.87 20.85 -11.11
CA GLY A 148 4.55 22.04 -10.57
C GLY A 148 4.01 22.39 -9.19
N LEU A 149 4.85 23.00 -8.37
CA LEU A 149 4.46 23.55 -7.08
C LEU A 149 3.90 24.96 -7.23
N ALA A 150 3.28 25.46 -6.17
CA ALA A 150 2.65 26.81 -6.18
C ALA A 150 3.63 27.95 -6.47
N ASN A 151 4.91 27.77 -6.12
CA ASN A 151 5.99 28.75 -6.26
C ASN A 151 6.80 28.63 -7.56
N THR A 152 6.46 27.70 -8.45
CA THR A 152 7.17 27.50 -9.73
C THR A 152 6.24 27.74 -10.90
N GLU A 153 6.69 28.40 -11.95
CA GLU A 153 5.94 28.52 -13.20
C GLU A 153 6.05 27.28 -14.07
N THR A 154 7.10 26.52 -13.89
CA THR A 154 7.40 25.28 -14.62
C THR A 154 6.80 24.05 -13.95
N TYR A 155 6.84 22.91 -14.64
CA TYR A 155 6.35 21.61 -14.20
C TYR A 155 7.51 20.60 -14.13
N PRO A 156 8.44 20.73 -13.17
CA PRO A 156 9.68 19.94 -13.14
C PRO A 156 9.47 18.48 -12.73
N TYR A 157 8.35 18.14 -12.09
CA TYR A 157 8.08 16.80 -11.61
C TYR A 157 7.21 16.04 -12.60
N THR A 158 7.62 14.82 -12.93
CA THR A 158 6.88 13.94 -13.82
C THR A 158 6.31 12.77 -13.07
N GLY A 159 5.15 12.30 -13.49
CA GLY A 159 4.48 11.17 -12.89
C GLY A 159 3.57 10.44 -13.87
N LYS A 160 2.82 9.46 -13.36
CA LYS A 160 1.88 8.68 -14.14
C LYS A 160 0.54 8.59 -13.43
N LEU A 161 -0.53 8.82 -14.18
CA LEU A 161 -1.88 8.56 -13.72
C LEU A 161 -2.05 7.06 -13.46
N ASN A 162 -2.39 6.67 -12.24
CA ASN A 162 -2.50 5.26 -11.86
C ASN A 162 -3.85 4.88 -11.26
N PHE A 163 -4.73 5.86 -11.05
CA PHE A 163 -6.08 5.60 -10.54
C PHE A 163 -7.06 6.65 -11.03
N VAL A 164 -8.24 6.19 -11.42
CA VAL A 164 -9.40 7.02 -11.77
C VAL A 164 -10.59 6.49 -10.97
N SER A 165 -11.30 7.37 -10.29
CA SER A 165 -12.50 7.00 -9.55
C SER A 165 -13.54 6.34 -10.47
N THR A 166 -14.29 5.40 -9.93
CA THR A 166 -15.41 4.76 -10.65
C THR A 166 -16.70 5.56 -10.54
N GLN A 167 -16.75 6.56 -9.68
CA GLN A 167 -17.91 7.39 -9.43
C GLN A 167 -17.61 8.86 -9.72
N ILE A 168 -18.54 9.51 -10.40
CA ILE A 168 -18.56 10.97 -10.61
C ILE A 168 -19.18 11.60 -9.37
N ASP A 169 -18.56 12.63 -8.83
CA ASP A 169 -19.18 13.49 -7.83
C ASP A 169 -20.30 14.29 -8.51
N GLN A 170 -21.57 13.95 -8.21
CA GLN A 170 -22.74 14.54 -8.83
C GLN A 170 -22.89 16.06 -8.54
N ARG A 171 -22.28 16.53 -7.45
CA ARG A 171 -22.34 17.94 -7.07
C ARG A 171 -21.41 18.82 -7.91
N THR A 172 -20.25 18.28 -8.31
CA THR A 172 -19.22 19.01 -9.06
C THR A 172 -19.11 18.58 -10.52
N GLY A 173 -19.68 17.43 -10.90
CA GLY A 173 -19.54 16.86 -12.24
C GLY A 173 -18.10 16.38 -12.53
N THR A 174 -17.34 16.05 -11.50
CA THR A 174 -15.92 15.68 -11.63
C THR A 174 -15.63 14.27 -11.14
N LEU A 175 -14.55 13.68 -11.66
CA LEU A 175 -13.99 12.42 -11.17
C LEU A 175 -12.68 12.72 -10.45
N ARG A 176 -12.52 12.11 -9.27
CA ARG A 176 -11.25 12.12 -8.57
C ARG A 176 -10.26 11.17 -9.22
N VAL A 177 -9.09 11.67 -9.55
CA VAL A 177 -8.00 10.93 -10.14
C VAL A 177 -6.74 11.03 -9.29
N ARG A 178 -5.84 10.06 -9.44
CA ARG A 178 -4.59 10.02 -8.70
C ARG A 178 -3.44 9.70 -9.64
N ALA A 179 -2.36 10.43 -9.49
CA ALA A 179 -1.11 10.10 -10.13
C ALA A 179 -0.01 9.81 -9.10
N SER A 180 0.92 8.97 -9.48
CA SER A 180 2.11 8.62 -8.68
C SER A 180 3.29 9.41 -9.20
N ILE A 181 4.04 10.00 -8.26
CA ILE A 181 5.23 10.82 -8.53
C ILE A 181 6.37 10.28 -7.67
N THR A 182 7.55 10.12 -8.26
CA THR A 182 8.76 9.80 -7.52
C THR A 182 9.30 11.03 -6.81
N ASN A 183 9.77 10.87 -5.59
CA ASN A 183 10.31 11.94 -4.75
C ASN A 183 11.68 11.53 -4.21
N ASP A 184 12.60 11.22 -5.13
CA ASP A 184 13.93 10.72 -4.76
C ASP A 184 14.78 11.81 -4.07
N SER A 185 14.58 13.09 -4.43
CA SER A 185 15.23 14.22 -3.79
C SER A 185 14.70 14.54 -2.39
N GLY A 186 13.49 14.08 -2.05
CA GLY A 186 12.84 14.39 -0.78
C GLY A 186 12.32 15.82 -0.66
N GLU A 187 12.29 16.59 -1.75
CA GLU A 187 11.84 18.00 -1.76
C GLU A 187 10.32 18.14 -1.58
N LEU A 188 9.57 17.14 -2.03
CA LEU A 188 8.13 17.14 -1.92
C LEU A 188 7.70 16.64 -0.55
N ALA A 189 6.78 17.35 0.09
CA ALA A 189 6.18 16.93 1.36
C ALA A 189 4.67 16.67 1.18
N PRO A 190 4.13 15.64 1.83
CA PRO A 190 2.67 15.41 1.85
C PRO A 190 1.93 16.64 2.38
N GLY A 191 0.82 16.98 1.74
CA GLY A 191 0.01 18.16 2.09
C GLY A 191 0.35 19.43 1.31
N MET A 192 1.40 19.42 0.47
CA MET A 192 1.68 20.53 -0.43
C MET A 192 0.60 20.66 -1.50
N PHE A 193 0.29 21.91 -1.88
CA PHE A 193 -0.54 22.20 -3.05
C PHE A 193 0.28 22.04 -4.33
N ALA A 194 -0.28 21.37 -5.32
CA ALA A 194 0.37 21.09 -6.59
C ALA A 194 -0.54 21.47 -7.77
N ARG A 195 0.07 21.95 -8.84
CA ARG A 195 -0.57 22.14 -10.14
C ARG A 195 -0.21 20.96 -11.02
N VAL A 196 -1.22 20.36 -11.64
CA VAL A 196 -1.02 19.18 -12.49
C VAL A 196 -1.39 19.54 -13.92
N LYS A 197 -0.51 19.17 -14.84
CA LYS A 197 -0.74 19.22 -16.27
C LYS A 197 -0.86 17.81 -16.81
N LEU A 198 -2.03 17.47 -17.30
CA LEU A 198 -2.33 16.17 -17.89
C LEU A 198 -2.32 16.31 -19.42
N THR A 199 -1.49 15.52 -20.08
CA THR A 199 -1.49 15.45 -21.54
C THR A 199 -2.58 14.50 -22.00
N THR A 200 -3.65 15.04 -22.62
CA THR A 200 -4.86 14.30 -22.97
C THR A 200 -4.92 13.85 -24.42
N GLY A 201 -3.97 14.22 -25.25
CA GLY A 201 -4.00 13.96 -26.68
C GLY A 201 -2.66 13.51 -27.28
N ASN A 202 -2.72 12.92 -28.46
CA ASN A 202 -1.54 12.69 -29.27
C ASN A 202 -1.01 14.04 -29.80
N LYS A 203 0.31 14.17 -29.89
CA LYS A 203 0.93 15.31 -30.54
C LYS A 203 0.40 15.38 -32.00
N GLN A 204 -0.35 16.43 -32.29
CA GLN A 204 -0.78 16.75 -33.64
C GLN A 204 0.12 17.84 -34.21
N SER A 205 0.50 17.67 -35.44
CA SER A 205 1.18 18.76 -36.16
C SER A 205 0.15 19.83 -36.47
N THR A 206 0.31 21.00 -35.86
CA THR A 206 -0.63 22.10 -36.03
C THR A 206 0.15 23.40 -36.33
N ILE A 207 -0.46 24.30 -37.07
CA ILE A 207 0.14 25.60 -37.37
C ILE A 207 -0.15 26.48 -36.17
N LEU A 208 0.89 27.03 -35.55
CA LEU A 208 0.76 28.02 -34.48
C LEU A 208 0.98 29.42 -35.07
N ILE A 209 0.10 30.32 -34.72
CA ILE A 209 0.19 31.73 -35.05
C ILE A 209 0.03 32.56 -33.78
N ASP A 210 0.54 33.80 -33.78
CA ASP A 210 0.38 34.72 -32.66
C ASP A 210 -1.10 35.12 -32.52
N ASP A 211 -1.62 35.10 -31.28
CA ASP A 211 -2.98 35.51 -30.97
C ASP A 211 -3.31 36.92 -31.47
N GLN A 212 -2.33 37.82 -31.50
CA GLN A 212 -2.49 39.19 -32.02
C GLN A 212 -2.69 39.25 -33.54
N ALA A 213 -2.32 38.16 -34.25
CA ALA A 213 -2.52 38.05 -35.70
C ALA A 213 -3.93 37.60 -36.09
N VAL A 214 -4.74 37.17 -35.11
CA VAL A 214 -6.11 36.69 -35.33
C VAL A 214 -7.09 37.84 -35.14
N GLY A 215 -7.76 38.23 -36.24
CA GLY A 215 -8.90 39.14 -36.19
C GLY A 215 -10.21 38.39 -36.03
N THR A 216 -11.21 39.07 -35.42
CA THR A 216 -12.57 38.52 -35.32
C THR A 216 -13.54 39.50 -35.94
N ASP A 217 -14.34 39.07 -36.91
CA ASP A 217 -15.41 39.82 -37.51
C ASP A 217 -16.72 39.03 -37.46
N GLN A 218 -17.74 39.65 -36.87
CA GLN A 218 -19.08 39.06 -36.69
C GLN A 218 -19.06 37.58 -36.17
N GLY A 219 -18.10 37.25 -35.29
CA GLY A 219 -17.96 35.93 -34.72
C GLY A 219 -17.14 34.93 -35.56
N ASN A 220 -16.64 35.35 -36.73
CA ASN A 220 -15.72 34.55 -37.54
C ASN A 220 -14.27 34.99 -37.30
N ASN A 221 -13.38 34.04 -37.10
CA ASN A 221 -11.95 34.31 -36.94
C ASN A 221 -11.27 34.33 -38.32
N PHE A 222 -10.36 35.26 -38.49
CA PHE A 222 -9.60 35.40 -39.74
C PHE A 222 -8.16 35.85 -39.45
N VAL A 223 -7.30 35.63 -40.41
CA VAL A 223 -5.94 36.20 -40.45
C VAL A 223 -5.74 36.97 -41.74
N LEU A 224 -4.92 38.03 -41.66
CA LEU A 224 -4.50 38.80 -42.80
C LEU A 224 -3.16 38.23 -43.30
N VAL A 225 -3.14 37.74 -44.54
CA VAL A 225 -1.94 37.16 -45.17
C VAL A 225 -1.44 38.07 -46.22
N LEU A 226 -0.14 38.41 -46.22
CA LEU A 226 0.48 39.18 -47.26
C LEU A 226 0.76 38.30 -48.46
N GLY A 227 0.07 38.55 -49.57
CA GLY A 227 0.26 37.86 -50.82
C GLY A 227 1.54 38.33 -51.56
N SER A 228 1.97 37.57 -52.59
CA SER A 228 3.18 37.81 -53.36
C SER A 228 3.22 39.20 -54.09
N ASN A 229 2.08 39.84 -54.25
CA ASN A 229 1.95 41.14 -54.92
C ASN A 229 1.78 42.32 -53.92
N ASN A 230 2.20 42.16 -52.65
CA ASN A 230 2.00 43.13 -51.58
C ASN A 230 0.51 43.46 -51.33
N THR A 231 -0.40 42.59 -51.72
CA THR A 231 -1.83 42.69 -51.40
C THR A 231 -2.15 41.94 -50.17
N VAL A 232 -3.01 42.46 -49.29
CA VAL A 232 -3.47 41.81 -48.09
C VAL A 232 -4.68 40.92 -48.44
N GLU A 233 -4.57 39.63 -48.15
CA GLU A 233 -5.65 38.68 -48.34
C GLU A 233 -6.30 38.36 -47.01
N PHE A 234 -7.61 38.41 -46.95
CA PHE A 234 -8.42 37.96 -45.83
C PHE A 234 -8.59 36.45 -45.92
N ARG A 235 -8.14 35.74 -44.89
CA ARG A 235 -8.24 34.26 -44.85
C ARG A 235 -8.97 33.80 -43.58
N PRO A 236 -10.18 33.24 -43.72
CA PRO A 236 -10.89 32.69 -42.55
C PRO A 236 -10.14 31.52 -41.99
N VAL A 237 -10.10 31.41 -40.64
CA VAL A 237 -9.44 30.34 -39.89
C VAL A 237 -10.37 29.78 -38.83
N THR A 238 -10.22 28.51 -38.53
CA THR A 238 -10.86 27.86 -37.40
C THR A 238 -9.82 27.68 -36.30
N LEU A 239 -10.06 28.23 -35.13
CA LEU A 239 -9.22 28.07 -33.96
C LEU A 239 -9.48 26.71 -33.33
N GLY A 240 -8.42 26.04 -32.84
CA GLY A 240 -8.47 24.74 -32.16
C GLY A 240 -8.62 24.84 -30.65
#